data_44563940c40f2c8e4300e7d131edeabe
#
_entry.id   44563940c40f2c8e4300e7d131edeabe
#
_cell.length_a   1.000
_cell.length_b   1.000
_cell.length_c   1.000
_cell.angle_alpha   90.00
_cell.angle_beta   90.00
_cell.angle_gamma   90.00
#
_symmetry.space_group_name_H-M   'P 1'
#
loop_
_entity.id
_entity.type
_entity.pdbx_description
1 polymer ?
#
loop_
_entity_poly.entity_id
_entity_poly.type
_entity_poly.pdbx_seq_one_letter_code
_entity_poly.pdbx_strand_id
1 'polypeptide(L)'
;IGLSLVGSEMCIRDRLRNDQLNNKNKIKIGFIGGGPNSFIGYTHRLAARFDNRFNFVAGVFSKDKKKSKEFGKSLGLDTDRCYNDYKIMAKKESARSDGVQAVGIMTPSGDHYKIAREFIKSNVHIICDKPLTSKVEDAVALEKLVHKNKIVFALTHNYSGYPMLREAKKLVEKNKIGKIKLINVEYPQGYTVAVKKKDEKSTLKWRLDKNMCGPSMILAEIGTHAYHLMRYVTGLEVNEVSAEVNSLSDEISVDDNAFMTVRMNNKARGSIWVSSAATGGENGLKIRVYGTKGAVEWLQDDPNILKFTELNSSTQIITRASDAVSDLSIQSSRVAAGHPEGFFEAFANIYTEFADSIQANLKKNKKDLIHPTVNDGVMGIKFIFAAKKSSNLNSKWIKI
;
A
#
# COMPACT_ATOMS: atom_id res chain seq x y z
N ILE A 1 -6.58 37.53 -21.60
CA ILE A 1 -5.86 36.57 -20.71
C ILE A 1 -6.81 36.14 -19.60
N GLY A 2 -7.60 35.12 -19.76
CA GLY A 2 -8.58 34.78 -18.73
C GLY A 2 -9.21 33.40 -18.76
N LEU A 3 -8.75 32.43 -19.54
CA LEU A 3 -9.49 31.18 -19.74
C LEU A 3 -8.70 29.89 -19.51
N SER A 4 -7.39 29.90 -19.29
CA SER A 4 -6.63 28.66 -19.10
C SER A 4 -6.43 28.23 -17.62
N LEU A 5 -6.67 29.12 -16.66
CA LEU A 5 -6.62 28.81 -15.21
C LEU A 5 -7.91 28.16 -14.69
N VAL A 6 -9.00 28.21 -15.45
CA VAL A 6 -10.35 27.80 -15.02
C VAL A 6 -10.49 26.27 -14.93
N GLY A 7 -9.78 25.50 -15.75
CA GLY A 7 -9.95 24.03 -15.78
C GLY A 7 -9.39 23.32 -14.53
N SER A 8 -8.16 23.62 -14.13
CA SER A 8 -7.52 22.94 -13.00
C SER A 8 -8.06 23.41 -11.64
N GLU A 9 -8.38 24.71 -11.50
CA GLU A 9 -9.03 25.21 -10.29
C GLU A 9 -10.47 24.71 -10.14
N MET A 10 -11.19 24.50 -11.24
CA MET A 10 -12.55 23.98 -11.22
C MET A 10 -12.60 22.52 -10.74
N CYS A 11 -11.67 21.67 -11.17
CA CYS A 11 -11.56 20.29 -10.68
C CYS A 11 -11.22 20.22 -9.18
N ILE A 12 -10.36 21.09 -8.68
CA ILE A 12 -10.02 21.20 -7.25
C ILE A 12 -11.23 21.73 -6.46
N ARG A 13 -11.92 22.75 -6.96
CA ARG A 13 -13.14 23.31 -6.35
C ARG A 13 -14.29 22.32 -6.31
N ASP A 14 -14.48 21.51 -7.34
CA ASP A 14 -15.54 20.48 -7.36
C ASP A 14 -15.26 19.35 -6.37
N ARG A 15 -14.01 18.97 -6.17
CA ARG A 15 -13.62 18.00 -5.13
C ARG A 15 -13.88 18.54 -3.73
N LEU A 16 -13.46 19.77 -3.44
CA LEU A 16 -13.72 20.46 -2.17
C LEU A 16 -15.21 20.74 -1.94
N ARG A 17 -15.99 21.05 -3.00
CA ARG A 17 -17.42 21.31 -2.94
C ARG A 17 -18.22 20.04 -2.70
N ASN A 18 -17.84 18.92 -3.32
CA ASN A 18 -18.41 17.60 -3.03
C ASN A 18 -18.13 17.14 -1.61
N ASP A 19 -16.97 17.49 -1.06
CA ASP A 19 -16.61 17.16 0.34
C ASP A 19 -17.43 17.96 1.35
N GLN A 20 -17.78 19.22 1.07
CA GLN A 20 -18.69 20.03 1.92
C GLN A 20 -20.13 19.55 1.88
N LEU A 21 -20.61 19.00 0.75
CA LEU A 21 -21.96 18.46 0.60
C LEU A 21 -22.12 17.06 1.21
N ASN A 22 -21.02 16.31 1.40
CA ASN A 22 -21.02 14.94 1.88
C ASN A 22 -20.90 14.78 3.40
N ASN A 23 -21.04 15.83 4.19
CA ASN A 23 -20.89 15.79 5.66
C ASN A 23 -21.92 14.84 6.35
N LYS A 24 -22.99 14.43 5.69
CA LYS A 24 -24.02 13.52 6.22
C LYS A 24 -23.70 12.02 6.06
N ASN A 25 -22.68 11.62 5.26
CA ASN A 25 -22.44 10.23 4.88
C ASN A 25 -21.00 9.74 5.13
N LYS A 26 -20.31 10.27 6.14
CA LYS A 26 -18.97 9.79 6.50
C LYS A 26 -19.04 8.36 7.01
N ILE A 27 -18.12 7.53 6.57
CA ILE A 27 -17.96 6.15 7.00
C ILE A 27 -17.37 6.14 8.42
N LYS A 28 -18.04 5.49 9.36
CA LYS A 28 -17.54 5.31 10.73
C LYS A 28 -16.42 4.28 10.70
N ILE A 29 -15.19 4.71 11.03
CA ILE A 29 -14.00 3.86 11.01
C ILE A 29 -13.44 3.68 12.42
N GLY A 30 -12.97 2.47 12.70
CA GLY A 30 -12.17 2.16 13.90
C GLY A 30 -10.76 1.73 13.51
N PHE A 31 -9.81 1.81 14.45
CA PHE A 31 -8.43 1.39 14.21
C PHE A 31 -7.97 0.33 15.20
N ILE A 32 -7.24 -0.68 14.71
CA ILE A 32 -6.62 -1.74 15.49
C ILE A 32 -5.10 -1.69 15.32
N GLY A 33 -4.39 -1.48 16.41
CA GLY A 33 -2.95 -1.20 16.40
C GLY A 33 -2.66 0.31 16.29
N GLY A 34 -1.47 0.66 15.88
CA GLY A 34 -1.09 2.05 15.65
C GLY A 34 -1.04 2.92 16.91
N GLY A 35 -0.57 2.37 18.04
CA GLY A 35 -0.42 3.09 19.31
C GLY A 35 0.51 4.32 19.23
N PRO A 36 0.83 4.98 20.38
CA PRO A 36 1.48 6.30 20.42
C PRO A 36 2.75 6.44 19.59
N ASN A 37 3.61 5.41 19.59
CA ASN A 37 4.93 5.45 18.94
C ASN A 37 4.92 4.74 17.57
N SER A 38 3.75 4.57 16.95
CA SER A 38 3.62 3.92 15.66
C SER A 38 3.61 4.94 14.53
N PHE A 39 4.67 5.00 13.73
CA PHE A 39 4.71 5.79 12.51
C PHE A 39 3.55 5.43 11.56
N ILE A 40 3.37 4.14 11.29
CA ILE A 40 2.30 3.71 10.39
C ILE A 40 0.91 4.00 10.96
N GLY A 41 0.72 3.93 12.28
CA GLY A 41 -0.52 4.32 12.92
C GLY A 41 -0.85 5.80 12.75
N TYR A 42 0.16 6.67 12.83
CA TYR A 42 0.01 8.09 12.53
C TYR A 42 -0.40 8.30 11.07
N THR A 43 0.30 7.64 10.14
CA THR A 43 0.03 7.72 8.70
C THR A 43 -1.41 7.32 8.36
N HIS A 44 -1.89 6.19 8.86
CA HIS A 44 -3.28 5.75 8.65
C HIS A 44 -4.31 6.75 9.17
N ARG A 45 -4.11 7.27 10.38
CA ARG A 45 -5.02 8.27 10.97
C ARG A 45 -5.04 9.59 10.19
N LEU A 46 -3.88 10.01 9.70
CA LEU A 46 -3.78 11.21 8.85
C LEU A 46 -4.49 10.98 7.53
N ALA A 47 -4.18 9.90 6.83
CA ALA A 47 -4.78 9.55 5.55
C ALA A 47 -6.31 9.42 5.61
N ALA A 48 -6.85 8.82 6.66
CA ALA A 48 -8.30 8.71 6.85
C ALA A 48 -9.00 10.06 7.05
N ARG A 49 -8.28 11.07 7.57
CA ARG A 49 -8.80 12.43 7.80
C ARG A 49 -8.63 13.34 6.59
N PHE A 50 -7.71 13.05 5.70
CA PHE A 50 -7.23 13.97 4.65
C PHE A 50 -8.37 14.48 3.76
N ASP A 51 -9.19 13.59 3.23
CA ASP A 51 -10.30 13.93 2.33
C ASP A 51 -11.67 13.91 3.01
N ASN A 52 -11.71 13.95 4.34
CA ASN A 52 -12.94 14.06 5.14
C ASN A 52 -14.00 12.97 4.88
N ARG A 53 -13.59 11.77 4.39
CA ARG A 53 -14.50 10.67 4.04
C ARG A 53 -14.87 9.79 5.22
N PHE A 54 -14.12 9.87 6.33
CA PHE A 54 -14.27 9.01 7.49
C PHE A 54 -14.53 9.79 8.77
N ASN A 55 -15.33 9.19 9.66
CA ASN A 55 -15.46 9.59 11.04
C ASN A 55 -14.77 8.54 11.91
N PHE A 56 -13.71 8.93 12.60
CA PHE A 56 -12.96 8.05 13.49
C PHE A 56 -13.66 7.94 14.83
N VAL A 57 -14.19 6.75 15.17
CA VAL A 57 -15.12 6.57 16.29
C VAL A 57 -14.69 5.55 17.34
N ALA A 58 -13.79 4.63 17.05
CA ALA A 58 -13.42 3.55 17.96
C ALA A 58 -11.98 3.06 17.73
N GLY A 59 -11.38 2.39 18.73
CA GLY A 59 -10.07 1.79 18.50
C GLY A 59 -9.58 0.82 19.58
N VAL A 60 -8.56 0.03 19.18
CA VAL A 60 -7.76 -0.85 20.03
C VAL A 60 -6.30 -0.44 19.85
N PHE A 61 -5.72 0.31 20.77
CA PHE A 61 -4.36 0.86 20.62
C PHE A 61 -3.32 0.15 21.48
N SER A 62 -3.78 -0.62 22.46
CA SER A 62 -2.94 -1.41 23.35
C SER A 62 -3.76 -2.58 23.93
N LYS A 63 -3.07 -3.69 24.27
CA LYS A 63 -3.64 -4.77 25.06
C LYS A 63 -3.90 -4.34 26.51
N ASP A 64 -3.19 -3.31 26.98
CA ASP A 64 -3.47 -2.64 28.27
C ASP A 64 -4.66 -1.68 28.10
N LYS A 65 -5.71 -1.92 28.89
CA LYS A 65 -6.97 -1.17 28.81
C LYS A 65 -6.80 0.32 29.16
N LYS A 66 -5.96 0.64 30.15
CA LYS A 66 -5.69 2.01 30.58
C LYS A 66 -4.96 2.78 29.48
N LYS A 67 -3.86 2.21 28.97
CA LYS A 67 -3.09 2.81 27.86
C LYS A 67 -3.93 2.98 26.60
N SER A 68 -4.79 2.02 26.25
CA SER A 68 -5.67 2.12 25.10
C SER A 68 -6.67 3.26 25.23
N LYS A 69 -7.28 3.42 26.43
CA LYS A 69 -8.21 4.52 26.74
C LYS A 69 -7.53 5.88 26.74
N GLU A 70 -6.38 6.01 27.40
CA GLU A 70 -5.61 7.24 27.48
C GLU A 70 -5.24 7.75 26.08
N PHE A 71 -4.72 6.84 25.24
CA PHE A 71 -4.37 7.20 23.87
C PHE A 71 -5.61 7.51 23.01
N GLY A 72 -6.69 6.74 23.13
CA GLY A 72 -7.95 7.05 22.44
C GLY A 72 -8.51 8.41 22.82
N LYS A 73 -8.49 8.76 24.11
CA LYS A 73 -8.88 10.08 24.61
C LYS A 73 -8.04 11.21 23.99
N SER A 74 -6.71 11.02 23.88
CA SER A 74 -5.83 12.01 23.22
C SER A 74 -6.12 12.22 21.72
N LEU A 75 -6.82 11.27 21.10
CA LEU A 75 -7.28 11.34 19.72
C LEU A 75 -8.71 11.90 19.59
N GLY A 76 -9.35 12.26 20.71
CA GLY A 76 -10.71 12.78 20.75
C GLY A 76 -11.81 11.70 20.72
N LEU A 77 -11.47 10.43 20.99
CA LEU A 77 -12.44 9.35 21.03
C LEU A 77 -13.18 9.27 22.37
N ASP A 78 -14.43 8.81 22.31
CA ASP A 78 -15.15 8.35 23.49
C ASP A 78 -14.41 7.17 24.14
N THR A 79 -14.11 7.29 25.43
CA THR A 79 -13.33 6.28 26.17
C THR A 79 -14.05 4.93 26.26
N ASP A 80 -15.38 4.90 26.10
CA ASP A 80 -16.16 3.66 26.07
C ASP A 80 -16.06 2.91 24.74
N ARG A 81 -15.55 3.59 23.72
CA ARG A 81 -15.20 3.02 22.40
C ARG A 81 -13.69 2.78 22.21
N CYS A 82 -12.91 2.90 23.31
CA CYS A 82 -11.49 2.56 23.35
C CYS A 82 -11.31 1.20 24.02
N TYR A 83 -11.07 0.19 23.21
CA TYR A 83 -10.98 -1.22 23.62
C TYR A 83 -9.53 -1.65 23.83
N ASN A 84 -9.32 -2.77 24.49
CA ASN A 84 -8.02 -3.43 24.65
C ASN A 84 -7.95 -4.81 23.96
N ASP A 85 -9.06 -5.22 23.36
CA ASP A 85 -9.18 -6.47 22.61
C ASP A 85 -10.07 -6.25 21.36
N TYR A 86 -9.60 -6.70 20.20
CA TYR A 86 -10.29 -6.52 18.92
C TYR A 86 -11.57 -7.36 18.82
N LYS A 87 -11.67 -8.52 19.51
CA LYS A 87 -12.88 -9.35 19.53
C LYS A 87 -13.99 -8.65 20.32
N ILE A 88 -13.61 -8.02 21.45
CA ILE A 88 -14.54 -7.21 22.24
C ILE A 88 -15.02 -6.03 21.42
N MET A 89 -14.10 -5.34 20.70
CA MET A 89 -14.47 -4.24 19.81
C MET A 89 -15.42 -4.74 18.70
N ALA A 90 -15.10 -5.80 17.99
CA ALA A 90 -15.94 -6.34 16.92
C ALA A 90 -17.36 -6.65 17.43
N LYS A 91 -17.48 -7.33 18.57
CA LYS A 91 -18.77 -7.69 19.18
C LYS A 91 -19.58 -6.46 19.62
N LYS A 92 -18.94 -5.49 20.30
CA LYS A 92 -19.63 -4.32 20.81
C LYS A 92 -20.02 -3.34 19.70
N GLU A 93 -19.12 -3.10 18.76
CA GLU A 93 -19.40 -2.18 17.65
C GLU A 93 -20.47 -2.73 16.70
N SER A 94 -20.50 -4.04 16.43
CA SER A 94 -21.55 -4.65 15.59
C SER A 94 -22.95 -4.62 16.22
N ALA A 95 -23.05 -4.47 17.55
CA ALA A 95 -24.32 -4.37 18.26
C ALA A 95 -24.86 -2.91 18.34
N ARG A 96 -24.08 -1.92 17.89
CA ARG A 96 -24.45 -0.50 17.93
C ARG A 96 -25.11 -0.06 16.62
N SER A 97 -26.14 0.77 16.71
CA SER A 97 -26.72 1.45 15.53
C SER A 97 -25.77 2.45 14.88
N ASP A 98 -24.84 3.02 15.69
CA ASP A 98 -23.78 3.95 15.25
C ASP A 98 -22.40 3.30 15.20
N GLY A 99 -22.32 1.97 15.16
CA GLY A 99 -21.08 1.20 15.17
C GLY A 99 -20.18 1.42 13.96
N VAL A 100 -18.97 0.86 14.01
CA VAL A 100 -18.02 0.98 12.90
C VAL A 100 -18.53 0.27 11.65
N GLN A 101 -18.37 0.92 10.49
CA GLN A 101 -18.64 0.38 9.16
C GLN A 101 -17.37 -0.15 8.49
N ALA A 102 -16.23 0.36 8.93
CA ALA A 102 -14.92 -0.04 8.45
C ALA A 102 -13.90 -0.07 9.59
N VAL A 103 -12.85 -0.87 9.43
CA VAL A 103 -11.68 -0.85 10.34
C VAL A 103 -10.37 -0.78 9.57
N GLY A 104 -9.41 -0.03 10.14
CA GLY A 104 -8.02 -0.03 9.72
C GLY A 104 -7.19 -0.95 10.62
N ILE A 105 -6.44 -1.88 10.03
CA ILE A 105 -5.60 -2.85 10.74
C ILE A 105 -4.14 -2.50 10.48
N MET A 106 -3.38 -2.19 11.53
CA MET A 106 -1.98 -1.80 11.50
C MET A 106 -1.17 -2.44 12.65
N THR A 107 -1.42 -3.72 12.84
CA THR A 107 -0.68 -4.61 13.75
C THR A 107 0.47 -5.29 12.99
N PRO A 108 1.34 -6.09 13.65
CA PRO A 108 2.21 -7.01 12.92
C PRO A 108 1.44 -7.96 12.01
N SER A 109 1.99 -8.28 10.84
CA SER A 109 1.28 -9.01 9.78
C SER A 109 0.80 -10.42 10.18
N GLY A 110 1.44 -11.06 11.17
CA GLY A 110 1.00 -12.33 11.74
C GLY A 110 -0.35 -12.28 12.46
N ASP A 111 -0.83 -11.09 12.82
CA ASP A 111 -2.14 -10.90 13.46
C ASP A 111 -3.23 -10.47 12.47
N HIS A 112 -2.89 -10.01 11.25
CA HIS A 112 -3.84 -9.44 10.30
C HIS A 112 -5.02 -10.39 10.01
N TYR A 113 -4.75 -11.66 9.69
CA TYR A 113 -5.79 -12.64 9.38
C TYR A 113 -6.78 -12.82 10.55
N LYS A 114 -6.25 -12.98 11.77
CA LYS A 114 -7.08 -13.22 12.96
C LYS A 114 -8.00 -12.03 13.23
N ILE A 115 -7.47 -10.82 13.11
CA ILE A 115 -8.22 -9.58 13.32
C ILE A 115 -9.25 -9.39 12.21
N ALA A 116 -8.82 -9.44 10.94
CA ALA A 116 -9.69 -9.24 9.79
C ALA A 116 -10.88 -10.21 9.80
N ARG A 117 -10.64 -11.50 10.12
CA ARG A 117 -11.68 -12.53 10.21
C ARG A 117 -12.80 -12.16 11.19
N GLU A 118 -12.48 -11.60 12.33
CA GLU A 118 -13.51 -11.24 13.33
C GLU A 118 -14.39 -10.08 12.84
N PHE A 119 -13.82 -9.08 12.19
CA PHE A 119 -14.58 -7.96 11.62
C PHE A 119 -15.37 -8.35 10.36
N ILE A 120 -14.84 -9.25 9.51
CA ILE A 120 -15.59 -9.80 8.37
C ILE A 120 -16.85 -10.52 8.83
N LYS A 121 -16.79 -11.33 9.92
CA LYS A 121 -17.97 -11.98 10.51
C LYS A 121 -19.04 -10.98 10.98
N SER A 122 -18.63 -9.78 11.33
CA SER A 122 -19.49 -8.68 11.72
C SER A 122 -19.90 -7.78 10.56
N ASN A 123 -19.64 -8.17 9.33
CA ASN A 123 -19.93 -7.44 8.09
C ASN A 123 -19.29 -6.04 8.03
N VAL A 124 -18.09 -5.89 8.59
CA VAL A 124 -17.32 -4.63 8.64
C VAL A 124 -16.27 -4.65 7.54
N HIS A 125 -16.16 -3.58 6.76
CA HIS A 125 -15.17 -3.40 5.69
C HIS A 125 -13.78 -3.18 6.27
N ILE A 126 -12.73 -3.49 5.48
CA ILE A 126 -11.36 -3.53 6.01
C ILE A 126 -10.40 -2.76 5.11
N ILE A 127 -9.58 -1.91 5.73
CA ILE A 127 -8.33 -1.44 5.16
C ILE A 127 -7.18 -1.94 6.04
N CYS A 128 -6.25 -2.70 5.43
CA CYS A 128 -5.20 -3.41 6.15
C CYS A 128 -3.83 -2.95 5.71
N ASP A 129 -2.90 -2.85 6.66
CA ASP A 129 -1.50 -2.60 6.32
C ASP A 129 -0.85 -3.82 5.63
N LYS A 130 0.18 -3.57 4.86
CA LYS A 130 0.97 -4.60 4.17
C LYS A 130 2.06 -5.20 5.10
N PRO A 131 2.60 -6.37 4.79
CA PRO A 131 2.06 -7.38 3.88
C PRO A 131 0.75 -7.97 4.42
N LEU A 132 -0.06 -8.58 3.55
CA LEU A 132 -1.42 -9.05 3.91
C LEU A 132 -1.44 -9.97 5.13
N THR A 133 -0.51 -10.93 5.17
CA THR A 133 -0.35 -11.89 6.28
C THR A 133 1.11 -12.33 6.38
N SER A 134 1.46 -13.13 7.38
CA SER A 134 2.77 -13.79 7.49
C SER A 134 2.81 -15.21 6.90
N LYS A 135 1.67 -15.75 6.42
CA LYS A 135 1.54 -17.12 5.88
C LYS A 135 0.65 -17.13 4.64
N VAL A 136 0.96 -18.01 3.69
CA VAL A 136 0.17 -18.16 2.44
C VAL A 136 -1.24 -18.67 2.72
N GLU A 137 -1.36 -19.64 3.64
CA GLU A 137 -2.64 -20.25 3.99
C GLU A 137 -3.62 -19.22 4.56
N ASP A 138 -3.13 -18.33 5.43
CA ASP A 138 -3.91 -17.24 6.02
C ASP A 138 -4.34 -16.22 4.96
N ALA A 139 -3.46 -15.89 4.00
CA ALA A 139 -3.78 -14.98 2.90
C ALA A 139 -4.90 -15.54 2.01
N VAL A 140 -4.78 -16.80 1.59
CA VAL A 140 -5.79 -17.47 0.76
C VAL A 140 -7.12 -17.66 1.51
N ALA A 141 -7.06 -18.00 2.80
CA ALA A 141 -8.26 -18.09 3.63
C ALA A 141 -8.96 -16.72 3.78
N LEU A 142 -8.18 -15.64 3.95
CA LEU A 142 -8.71 -14.29 4.05
C LEU A 142 -9.40 -13.84 2.75
N GLU A 143 -8.79 -14.10 1.59
CA GLU A 143 -9.38 -13.80 0.29
C GLU A 143 -10.74 -14.48 0.11
N LYS A 144 -10.82 -15.79 0.41
CA LYS A 144 -12.08 -16.54 0.38
C LYS A 144 -13.15 -15.92 1.28
N LEU A 145 -12.77 -15.50 2.50
CA LEU A 145 -13.71 -14.85 3.43
C LEU A 145 -14.20 -13.51 2.92
N VAL A 146 -13.32 -12.68 2.36
CA VAL A 146 -13.64 -11.38 1.77
C VAL A 146 -14.66 -11.54 0.66
N HIS A 147 -14.41 -12.44 -0.28
CA HIS A 147 -15.33 -12.69 -1.40
C HIS A 147 -16.67 -13.27 -0.95
N LYS A 148 -16.66 -14.28 -0.06
CA LYS A 148 -17.87 -14.92 0.47
C LYS A 148 -18.81 -13.91 1.15
N ASN A 149 -18.24 -12.98 1.91
CA ASN A 149 -19.03 -12.00 2.66
C ASN A 149 -19.21 -10.66 1.93
N LYS A 150 -18.73 -10.55 0.69
CA LYS A 150 -18.80 -9.32 -0.15
C LYS A 150 -18.24 -8.08 0.56
N ILE A 151 -17.18 -8.26 1.34
CA ILE A 151 -16.50 -7.19 2.07
C ILE A 151 -15.63 -6.39 1.11
N VAL A 152 -15.69 -5.07 1.20
CA VAL A 152 -14.68 -4.20 0.57
C VAL A 152 -13.40 -4.32 1.40
N PHE A 153 -12.33 -4.75 0.76
CA PHE A 153 -11.01 -4.92 1.38
C PHE A 153 -9.97 -4.14 0.60
N ALA A 154 -9.31 -3.20 1.25
CA ALA A 154 -8.17 -2.46 0.69
C ALA A 154 -6.87 -2.85 1.41
N LEU A 155 -5.78 -2.99 0.65
CA LEU A 155 -4.44 -3.21 1.19
C LEU A 155 -3.59 -1.97 0.95
N THR A 156 -2.82 -1.51 1.94
CA THR A 156 -2.11 -0.23 1.83
C THR A 156 -0.78 -0.34 1.09
N HIS A 157 -0.81 -0.80 -0.15
CA HIS A 157 0.30 -0.59 -1.09
C HIS A 157 0.28 0.86 -1.61
N ASN A 158 0.65 1.79 -0.73
CA ASN A 158 0.49 3.24 -0.91
C ASN A 158 1.16 3.81 -2.18
N TYR A 159 2.20 3.17 -2.69
CA TYR A 159 2.88 3.66 -3.90
C TYR A 159 1.97 3.70 -5.13
N SER A 160 0.99 2.78 -5.25
CA SER A 160 -0.02 2.87 -6.30
C SER A 160 -0.95 4.08 -6.17
N GLY A 161 -0.91 4.79 -5.06
CA GLY A 161 -1.64 6.03 -4.84
C GLY A 161 -0.96 7.28 -5.42
N TYR A 162 0.31 7.21 -5.82
CA TYR A 162 0.99 8.36 -6.43
C TYR A 162 0.42 8.71 -7.81
N PRO A 163 0.07 9.98 -8.08
CA PRO A 163 -0.51 10.40 -9.36
C PRO A 163 0.34 10.03 -10.58
N MET A 164 1.67 10.16 -10.48
CA MET A 164 2.56 9.86 -11.61
C MET A 164 2.73 8.36 -11.88
N LEU A 165 2.55 7.50 -10.88
CA LEU A 165 2.49 6.05 -11.10
C LEU A 165 1.17 5.63 -11.74
N ARG A 166 0.08 6.34 -11.46
CA ARG A 166 -1.20 6.18 -12.16
C ARG A 166 -1.12 6.62 -13.61
N GLU A 167 -0.38 7.70 -13.86
CA GLU A 167 -0.08 8.13 -15.23
C GLU A 167 0.76 7.09 -15.98
N ALA A 168 1.82 6.56 -15.35
CA ALA A 168 2.63 5.48 -15.93
C ALA A 168 1.76 4.28 -16.33
N LYS A 169 0.86 3.84 -15.43
CA LYS A 169 -0.12 2.79 -15.70
C LYS A 169 -1.00 3.13 -16.91
N LYS A 170 -1.52 4.35 -16.99
CA LYS A 170 -2.37 4.79 -18.12
C LYS A 170 -1.62 4.84 -19.44
N LEU A 171 -0.36 5.25 -19.45
CA LEU A 171 0.48 5.19 -20.66
C LEU A 171 0.68 3.74 -21.13
N VAL A 172 0.87 2.80 -20.20
CA VAL A 172 0.94 1.36 -20.51
C VAL A 172 -0.39 0.86 -21.07
N GLU A 173 -1.51 1.12 -20.39
CA GLU A 173 -2.87 0.71 -20.83
C GLU A 173 -3.25 1.27 -22.19
N LYS A 174 -2.86 2.52 -22.50
CA LYS A 174 -3.05 3.16 -23.80
C LYS A 174 -2.04 2.69 -24.88
N ASN A 175 -1.23 1.66 -24.58
CA ASN A 175 -0.22 1.09 -25.48
C ASN A 175 0.82 2.12 -26.00
N LYS A 176 1.11 3.17 -25.23
CA LYS A 176 2.07 4.21 -25.59
C LYS A 176 3.50 3.70 -25.63
N ILE A 177 3.84 2.76 -24.74
CA ILE A 177 5.17 2.11 -24.74
C ILE A 177 5.21 0.82 -25.58
N GLY A 178 4.08 0.39 -26.16
CA GLY A 178 3.99 -0.85 -26.92
C GLY A 178 4.09 -2.11 -26.03
N LYS A 179 4.50 -3.23 -26.62
CA LYS A 179 4.65 -4.50 -25.90
C LYS A 179 5.82 -4.41 -24.91
N ILE A 180 5.55 -4.59 -23.62
CA ILE A 180 6.58 -4.58 -22.56
C ILE A 180 7.57 -5.72 -22.78
N LYS A 181 8.86 -5.40 -22.68
CA LYS A 181 10.00 -6.31 -22.82
C LYS A 181 10.80 -6.47 -21.54
N LEU A 182 11.13 -5.34 -20.89
CA LEU A 182 11.96 -5.32 -19.69
C LEU A 182 11.31 -4.44 -18.60
N ILE A 183 11.50 -4.85 -17.35
CA ILE A 183 11.04 -4.12 -16.18
C ILE A 183 12.14 -4.15 -15.14
N ASN A 184 12.43 -3.02 -14.53
CA ASN A 184 13.40 -2.94 -13.45
C ASN A 184 12.76 -2.18 -12.27
N VAL A 185 12.83 -2.75 -11.08
CA VAL A 185 12.39 -2.11 -9.84
C VAL A 185 13.51 -2.18 -8.81
N GLU A 186 13.80 -1.05 -8.19
CA GLU A 186 14.81 -0.91 -7.15
C GLU A 186 14.18 -0.27 -5.92
N TYR A 187 14.53 -0.75 -4.72
CA TYR A 187 14.12 -0.12 -3.48
C TYR A 187 15.23 -0.19 -2.42
N PRO A 188 16.29 0.62 -2.58
CA PRO A 188 17.36 0.71 -1.59
C PRO A 188 16.94 1.58 -0.39
N GLN A 189 17.29 1.10 0.79
CA GLN A 189 17.28 1.81 2.07
C GLN A 189 18.57 1.47 2.83
N GLY A 190 18.99 2.31 3.78
CA GLY A 190 20.27 2.14 4.49
C GLY A 190 20.15 1.97 6.00
N TYR A 191 18.95 1.79 6.56
CA TYR A 191 18.76 1.87 8.01
C TYR A 191 19.34 0.69 8.82
N THR A 192 19.47 -0.49 8.22
CA THR A 192 19.99 -1.66 8.95
C THR A 192 21.50 -1.61 9.19
N VAL A 193 22.25 -0.86 8.37
CA VAL A 193 23.70 -0.69 8.55
C VAL A 193 24.05 -0.07 9.90
N ALA A 194 23.21 0.82 10.42
CA ALA A 194 23.42 1.45 11.72
C ALA A 194 22.98 0.60 12.92
N VAL A 195 22.28 -0.52 12.69
CA VAL A 195 21.78 -1.38 13.78
C VAL A 195 22.91 -2.22 14.34
N LYS A 196 23.23 -2.06 15.62
CA LYS A 196 24.17 -2.89 16.34
C LYS A 196 23.49 -4.09 16.99
N LYS A 197 24.21 -5.20 17.16
CA LYS A 197 23.68 -6.43 17.76
C LYS A 197 22.94 -6.22 19.08
N LYS A 198 23.47 -5.35 19.94
CA LYS A 198 22.83 -4.99 21.22
C LYS A 198 21.47 -4.29 21.06
N ASP A 199 21.27 -3.59 19.96
CA ASP A 199 20.07 -2.78 19.67
C ASP A 199 19.10 -3.49 18.71
N GLU A 200 19.46 -4.65 18.17
CA GLU A 200 18.67 -5.41 17.19
C GLU A 200 17.23 -5.63 17.67
N LYS A 201 17.08 -6.14 18.90
CA LYS A 201 15.77 -6.46 19.47
C LYS A 201 14.88 -5.24 19.67
N SER A 202 15.45 -4.10 20.08
CA SER A 202 14.71 -2.86 20.28
C SER A 202 14.35 -2.17 18.95
N THR A 203 15.19 -2.32 17.92
CA THR A 203 15.02 -1.72 16.61
C THR A 203 14.09 -2.54 15.73
N LEU A 204 14.36 -3.83 15.56
CA LEU A 204 13.61 -4.70 14.64
C LEU A 204 12.34 -5.29 15.26
N LYS A 205 12.30 -5.45 16.60
CA LYS A 205 11.10 -5.86 17.35
C LYS A 205 10.45 -7.13 16.79
N TRP A 206 9.18 -7.04 16.41
CA TRP A 206 8.37 -8.12 15.86
C TRP A 206 8.90 -8.69 14.53
N ARG A 207 9.77 -7.94 13.83
CA ARG A 207 10.38 -8.37 12.56
C ARG A 207 11.37 -9.54 12.73
N LEU A 208 11.86 -9.74 13.94
CA LEU A 208 12.69 -10.91 14.30
C LEU A 208 11.87 -12.20 14.43
N ASP A 209 10.55 -12.11 14.60
CA ASP A 209 9.66 -13.27 14.74
C ASP A 209 9.07 -13.65 13.38
N LYS A 210 9.47 -14.80 12.85
CA LYS A 210 8.95 -15.35 11.59
C LYS A 210 7.43 -15.57 11.58
N ASN A 211 6.81 -15.81 12.76
CA ASN A 211 5.35 -15.92 12.83
C ASN A 211 4.66 -14.57 12.65
N MET A 212 5.34 -13.47 12.94
CA MET A 212 4.82 -12.11 12.80
C MET A 212 5.22 -11.46 11.47
N CYS A 213 6.46 -11.65 11.02
CA CYS A 213 6.99 -11.04 9.80
C CYS A 213 6.83 -11.92 8.55
N GLY A 214 6.83 -13.25 8.72
CA GLY A 214 6.93 -14.20 7.62
C GLY A 214 8.36 -14.70 7.39
N PRO A 215 8.66 -15.32 6.26
CA PRO A 215 9.93 -16.03 6.04
C PRO A 215 11.12 -15.11 5.73
N SER A 216 10.90 -13.82 5.46
CA SER A 216 11.92 -12.85 5.06
C SER A 216 11.52 -11.46 5.51
N MET A 217 12.40 -10.77 6.25
CA MET A 217 12.16 -9.40 6.67
C MET A 217 12.17 -8.44 5.47
N ILE A 218 13.23 -8.49 4.66
CA ILE A 218 13.38 -7.52 3.57
C ILE A 218 12.29 -7.65 2.50
N LEU A 219 11.87 -8.88 2.20
CA LEU A 219 10.79 -9.10 1.25
C LEU A 219 9.43 -8.64 1.80
N ALA A 220 9.16 -8.83 3.09
CA ALA A 220 7.92 -8.38 3.73
C ALA A 220 7.87 -6.86 3.92
N GLU A 221 9.00 -6.21 4.23
CA GLU A 221 9.07 -4.77 4.46
C GLU A 221 8.97 -3.98 3.15
N ILE A 222 9.84 -4.24 2.19
CA ILE A 222 9.95 -3.44 0.97
C ILE A 222 9.84 -4.26 -0.33
N GLY A 223 10.20 -5.54 -0.32
CA GLY A 223 10.07 -6.41 -1.49
C GLY A 223 8.63 -6.54 -1.99
N THR A 224 7.67 -6.62 -1.07
CA THR A 224 6.23 -6.66 -1.41
C THR A 224 5.77 -5.38 -2.12
N HIS A 225 6.31 -4.21 -1.77
CA HIS A 225 6.02 -2.94 -2.46
C HIS A 225 6.59 -2.94 -3.88
N ALA A 226 7.86 -3.34 -4.05
CA ALA A 226 8.51 -3.40 -5.35
C ALA A 226 7.79 -4.38 -6.30
N TYR A 227 7.40 -5.55 -5.80
CA TYR A 227 6.60 -6.54 -6.52
C TYR A 227 5.22 -6.00 -6.92
N HIS A 228 4.49 -5.40 -5.96
CA HIS A 228 3.19 -4.81 -6.24
C HIS A 228 3.28 -3.68 -7.28
N LEU A 229 4.29 -2.81 -7.17
CA LEU A 229 4.50 -1.72 -8.11
C LEU A 229 4.73 -2.22 -9.54
N MET A 230 5.54 -3.27 -9.69
CA MET A 230 5.76 -3.93 -10.98
C MET A 230 4.44 -4.40 -11.62
N ARG A 231 3.60 -5.10 -10.85
CA ARG A 231 2.29 -5.58 -11.32
C ARG A 231 1.34 -4.43 -11.62
N TYR A 232 1.27 -3.45 -10.72
CA TYR A 232 0.35 -2.31 -10.81
C TYR A 232 0.57 -1.48 -12.07
N VAL A 233 1.82 -1.12 -12.36
CA VAL A 233 2.15 -0.27 -13.52
C VAL A 233 2.02 -1.04 -14.82
N THR A 234 2.43 -2.31 -14.85
CA THR A 234 2.52 -3.08 -16.10
C THR A 234 1.24 -3.85 -16.44
N GLY A 235 0.39 -4.14 -15.45
CA GLY A 235 -0.75 -5.05 -15.61
C GLY A 235 -0.35 -6.50 -15.88
N LEU A 236 0.93 -6.85 -15.70
CA LEU A 236 1.47 -8.19 -15.96
C LEU A 236 1.63 -8.99 -14.68
N GLU A 237 1.45 -10.30 -14.78
CA GLU A 237 1.71 -11.23 -13.69
C GLU A 237 3.11 -11.85 -13.78
N VAL A 238 3.73 -12.04 -12.61
CA VAL A 238 4.99 -12.79 -12.49
C VAL A 238 4.68 -14.28 -12.45
N ASN A 239 5.22 -15.04 -13.38
CA ASN A 239 5.06 -16.49 -13.42
C ASN A 239 6.10 -17.22 -12.58
N GLU A 240 7.36 -16.75 -12.62
CA GLU A 240 8.49 -17.41 -11.98
C GLU A 240 9.48 -16.37 -11.45
N VAL A 241 10.11 -16.70 -10.33
CA VAL A 241 11.17 -15.91 -9.69
C VAL A 241 12.42 -16.76 -9.45
N SER A 242 13.59 -16.18 -9.70
CA SER A 242 14.90 -16.64 -9.22
C SER A 242 15.45 -15.57 -8.30
N ALA A 243 15.86 -15.92 -7.09
CA ALA A 243 16.21 -14.96 -6.05
C ALA A 243 17.44 -15.38 -5.23
N GLU A 244 18.19 -14.39 -4.81
CA GLU A 244 19.18 -14.45 -3.75
C GLU A 244 18.72 -13.50 -2.63
N VAL A 245 18.45 -14.04 -1.44
CA VAL A 245 17.98 -13.32 -0.24
C VAL A 245 18.95 -13.59 0.90
N ASN A 246 19.70 -12.58 1.30
CA ASN A 246 20.80 -12.69 2.24
C ASN A 246 20.80 -11.59 3.31
N SER A 247 21.62 -11.75 4.34
CA SER A 247 22.01 -10.70 5.27
C SER A 247 23.40 -10.22 4.85
N LEU A 248 23.54 -8.92 4.62
CA LEU A 248 24.83 -8.27 4.35
C LEU A 248 25.42 -7.67 5.63
N SER A 249 24.61 -7.48 6.66
CA SER A 249 25.05 -7.02 7.96
C SER A 249 25.36 -8.20 8.89
N ASP A 250 26.57 -8.21 9.47
CA ASP A 250 26.97 -9.19 10.50
C ASP A 250 26.30 -8.91 11.86
N GLU A 251 25.68 -7.77 12.02
CA GLU A 251 25.12 -7.27 13.29
C GLU A 251 23.65 -7.66 13.48
N ILE A 252 22.95 -8.16 12.44
CA ILE A 252 21.54 -8.53 12.53
C ILE A 252 21.30 -9.98 12.12
N SER A 253 20.24 -10.59 12.66
CA SER A 253 19.92 -12.00 12.48
C SER A 253 18.88 -12.29 11.38
N VAL A 254 18.43 -11.24 10.66
CA VAL A 254 17.44 -11.33 9.58
C VAL A 254 18.05 -10.89 8.25
N ASP A 255 17.40 -11.26 7.16
CA ASP A 255 17.81 -10.81 5.83
C ASP A 255 17.53 -9.30 5.63
N ASP A 256 18.45 -8.61 4.97
CA ASP A 256 18.41 -7.17 4.71
C ASP A 256 18.65 -6.80 3.24
N ASN A 257 18.83 -7.81 2.37
CA ASN A 257 19.06 -7.62 0.95
C ASN A 257 18.44 -8.75 0.13
N ALA A 258 17.93 -8.42 -1.06
CA ALA A 258 17.48 -9.41 -2.03
C ALA A 258 17.69 -8.92 -3.47
N PHE A 259 18.30 -9.76 -4.31
CA PHE A 259 18.34 -9.67 -5.76
C PHE A 259 17.41 -10.71 -6.36
N MET A 260 16.52 -10.28 -7.25
CA MET A 260 15.50 -11.15 -7.83
C MET A 260 15.38 -10.92 -9.34
N THR A 261 15.34 -11.99 -10.11
CA THR A 261 14.99 -11.97 -11.53
C THR A 261 13.63 -12.63 -11.72
N VAL A 262 12.76 -12.06 -12.55
CA VAL A 262 11.40 -12.56 -12.75
C VAL A 262 11.08 -12.78 -14.23
N ARG A 263 10.21 -13.77 -14.50
CA ARG A 263 9.63 -14.05 -15.81
C ARG A 263 8.14 -13.71 -15.76
N MET A 264 7.74 -12.80 -16.66
CA MET A 264 6.35 -12.35 -16.75
C MET A 264 5.53 -13.25 -17.68
N ASN A 265 4.20 -13.22 -17.49
CA ASN A 265 3.23 -14.00 -18.28
C ASN A 265 3.26 -13.69 -19.79
N ASN A 266 3.67 -12.47 -20.19
CA ASN A 266 3.83 -12.07 -21.60
C ASN A 266 5.21 -12.35 -22.19
N LYS A 267 6.06 -13.13 -21.48
CA LYS A 267 7.47 -13.42 -21.80
C LYS A 267 8.45 -12.26 -21.57
N ALA A 268 8.03 -11.11 -21.00
CA ALA A 268 8.95 -10.07 -20.56
C ALA A 268 9.84 -10.58 -19.41
N ARG A 269 10.95 -9.90 -19.18
CA ARG A 269 11.88 -10.16 -18.07
C ARG A 269 11.89 -8.97 -17.16
N GLY A 270 12.03 -9.23 -15.88
CA GLY A 270 12.17 -8.17 -14.88
C GLY A 270 13.27 -8.48 -13.89
N SER A 271 13.77 -7.42 -13.25
CA SER A 271 14.61 -7.49 -12.07
C SER A 271 14.01 -6.67 -10.95
N ILE A 272 14.18 -7.16 -9.73
CA ILE A 272 13.80 -6.46 -8.50
C ILE A 272 15.01 -6.53 -7.57
N TRP A 273 15.51 -5.37 -7.15
CA TRP A 273 16.50 -5.26 -6.09
C TRP A 273 15.90 -4.50 -4.92
N VAL A 274 16.00 -5.08 -3.72
CA VAL A 274 15.57 -4.45 -2.49
C VAL A 274 16.64 -4.65 -1.43
N SER A 275 16.95 -3.57 -0.70
CA SER A 275 17.97 -3.63 0.35
C SER A 275 17.63 -2.64 1.47
N SER A 276 17.86 -3.00 2.71
CA SER A 276 17.92 -2.06 3.84
C SER A 276 19.36 -1.82 4.32
N ALA A 277 20.36 -2.39 3.62
CA ALA A 277 21.79 -2.27 3.89
C ALA A 277 22.51 -1.34 2.89
N ALA A 278 21.80 -0.60 2.05
CA ALA A 278 22.37 0.30 1.05
C ALA A 278 22.60 1.69 1.67
N THR A 279 23.77 1.93 2.23
CA THR A 279 24.16 3.22 2.82
C THR A 279 23.95 4.36 1.82
N GLY A 280 23.26 5.42 2.24
CA GLY A 280 22.89 6.57 1.38
C GLY A 280 21.57 6.37 0.62
N GLY A 281 21.02 5.16 0.61
CA GLY A 281 19.65 4.93 0.16
C GLY A 281 18.67 5.31 1.27
N GLU A 282 17.84 6.33 1.06
CA GLU A 282 16.84 6.76 2.03
C GLU A 282 15.54 5.99 1.84
N ASN A 283 14.84 6.20 0.73
CA ASN A 283 13.65 5.48 0.29
C ASN A 283 13.59 5.48 -1.25
N GLY A 284 14.66 5.04 -1.88
CA GLY A 284 14.88 5.16 -3.32
C GLY A 284 14.06 4.20 -4.19
N LEU A 285 12.74 4.09 -3.95
CA LEU A 285 11.88 3.25 -4.80
C LEU A 285 11.84 3.83 -6.21
N LYS A 286 12.23 3.01 -7.17
CA LYS A 286 12.30 3.35 -8.59
C LYS A 286 11.72 2.25 -9.44
N ILE A 287 11.00 2.62 -10.50
CA ILE A 287 10.54 1.69 -11.52
C ILE A 287 10.88 2.20 -12.91
N ARG A 288 11.36 1.31 -13.76
CA ARG A 288 11.58 1.51 -15.21
C ARG A 288 10.87 0.41 -15.99
N VAL A 289 10.10 0.79 -17.00
CA VAL A 289 9.39 -0.16 -17.86
C VAL A 289 9.74 0.16 -19.31
N TYR A 290 10.27 -0.81 -20.02
CA TYR A 290 10.73 -0.69 -21.40
C TYR A 290 9.87 -1.54 -22.32
N GLY A 291 9.27 -0.90 -23.30
CA GLY A 291 8.44 -1.54 -24.33
C GLY A 291 9.02 -1.39 -25.73
N THR A 292 8.27 -1.86 -26.72
CA THR A 292 8.69 -1.81 -28.13
C THR A 292 8.50 -0.44 -28.79
N LYS A 293 7.74 0.47 -28.16
CA LYS A 293 7.47 1.81 -28.71
C LYS A 293 7.99 2.92 -27.79
N GLY A 294 8.42 2.60 -26.57
CA GLY A 294 8.90 3.60 -25.62
C GLY A 294 9.15 3.03 -24.23
N ALA A 295 9.43 3.91 -23.29
CA ALA A 295 9.73 3.58 -21.90
C ALA A 295 9.14 4.61 -20.95
N VAL A 296 8.91 4.19 -19.69
CA VAL A 296 8.58 5.08 -18.58
C VAL A 296 9.53 4.84 -17.41
N GLU A 297 9.87 5.92 -16.70
CA GLU A 297 10.67 5.88 -15.48
C GLU A 297 10.04 6.79 -14.43
N TRP A 298 9.87 6.26 -13.21
CA TRP A 298 9.45 7.02 -12.03
C TRP A 298 10.36 6.72 -10.86
N LEU A 299 10.60 7.76 -10.04
CA LEU A 299 11.46 7.73 -8.87
C LEU A 299 10.73 8.38 -7.69
N GLN A 300 10.75 7.74 -6.51
CA GLN A 300 10.10 8.26 -5.31
C GLN A 300 10.75 9.54 -4.80
N ASP A 301 12.05 9.74 -4.99
CA ASP A 301 12.76 10.96 -4.55
C ASP A 301 12.25 12.21 -5.27
N ASP A 302 11.67 12.02 -6.48
CA ASP A 302 10.98 13.09 -7.22
C ASP A 302 9.61 12.60 -7.73
N PRO A 303 8.64 12.41 -6.81
CA PRO A 303 7.43 11.67 -7.10
C PRO A 303 6.44 12.42 -8.01
N ASN A 304 6.64 13.73 -8.22
CA ASN A 304 5.75 14.58 -8.99
C ASN A 304 6.07 14.64 -10.48
N ILE A 305 7.08 13.90 -10.92
CA ILE A 305 7.44 13.77 -12.32
C ILE A 305 7.45 12.33 -12.77
N LEU A 306 7.16 12.13 -14.06
CA LEU A 306 7.30 10.88 -14.80
C LEU A 306 8.11 11.15 -16.06
N LYS A 307 9.17 10.38 -16.27
CA LYS A 307 9.89 10.42 -17.54
C LYS A 307 9.22 9.46 -18.50
N PHE A 308 8.92 9.95 -19.69
CA PHE A 308 8.40 9.17 -20.81
C PHE A 308 9.29 9.37 -22.03
N THR A 309 9.69 8.28 -22.68
CA THR A 309 10.53 8.31 -23.88
C THR A 309 9.85 7.48 -24.95
N GLU A 310 9.47 8.09 -26.06
CA GLU A 310 9.08 7.34 -27.26
C GLU A 310 10.31 6.85 -28.02
N LEU A 311 10.16 5.74 -28.73
CA LEU A 311 11.23 5.18 -29.55
C LEU A 311 11.72 6.25 -30.56
N ASN A 312 13.04 6.43 -30.62
CA ASN A 312 13.73 7.42 -31.45
C ASN A 312 13.40 8.88 -31.12
N SER A 313 12.89 9.18 -29.92
CA SER A 313 12.57 10.53 -29.48
C SER A 313 13.32 10.92 -28.22
N SER A 314 13.38 12.22 -27.92
CA SER A 314 13.91 12.72 -26.66
C SER A 314 13.00 12.37 -25.49
N THR A 315 13.56 12.23 -24.31
CA THR A 315 12.79 12.00 -23.08
C THR A 315 11.97 13.23 -22.74
N GLN A 316 10.68 13.02 -22.52
CA GLN A 316 9.72 14.01 -22.02
C GLN A 316 9.61 13.89 -20.50
N ILE A 317 9.50 15.01 -19.82
CA ILE A 317 9.19 15.09 -18.39
C ILE A 317 7.71 15.47 -18.27
N ILE A 318 6.90 14.54 -17.77
CA ILE A 318 5.49 14.76 -17.48
C ILE A 318 5.36 15.14 -16.01
N THR A 319 4.75 16.28 -15.72
CA THR A 319 4.58 16.80 -14.38
C THR A 319 3.17 16.53 -13.85
N ARG A 320 3.06 16.33 -12.53
CA ARG A 320 1.78 16.11 -11.85
C ARG A 320 0.83 17.30 -12.07
N ALA A 321 -0.45 16.97 -12.27
CA ALA A 321 -1.54 17.93 -12.46
C ALA A 321 -1.36 18.89 -13.64
N SER A 322 -0.52 18.54 -14.64
CA SER A 322 -0.49 19.23 -15.94
C SER A 322 -1.67 18.78 -16.82
N ASP A 323 -2.02 19.58 -17.82
CA ASP A 323 -3.11 19.26 -18.76
C ASP A 323 -2.83 18.02 -19.63
N ALA A 324 -1.58 17.54 -19.64
CA ALA A 324 -1.15 16.39 -20.44
C ALA A 324 -1.42 15.04 -19.76
N VAL A 325 -1.79 15.00 -18.48
CA VAL A 325 -1.98 13.74 -17.73
C VAL A 325 -3.42 13.23 -17.81
N SER A 326 -3.58 11.95 -17.52
CA SER A 326 -4.89 11.29 -17.54
C SER A 326 -5.79 11.74 -16.39
N ASP A 327 -7.12 11.57 -16.58
CA ASP A 327 -8.12 11.85 -15.54
C ASP A 327 -7.82 11.13 -14.22
N LEU A 328 -7.31 9.91 -14.28
CA LEU A 328 -6.94 9.15 -13.09
C LEU A 328 -5.81 9.82 -12.30
N SER A 329 -4.83 10.41 -13.00
CA SER A 329 -3.75 11.18 -12.38
C SER A 329 -4.28 12.50 -11.79
N ILE A 330 -5.12 13.22 -12.52
CA ILE A 330 -5.77 14.45 -12.04
C ILE A 330 -6.61 14.18 -10.80
N GLN A 331 -7.49 13.18 -10.82
CA GLN A 331 -8.34 12.81 -9.69
C GLN A 331 -7.54 12.37 -8.45
N SER A 332 -6.29 11.97 -8.63
CA SER A 332 -5.38 11.58 -7.56
C SER A 332 -4.58 12.74 -7.00
N SER A 333 -4.63 13.91 -7.64
CA SER A 333 -3.94 15.13 -7.23
C SER A 333 -4.88 16.03 -6.43
N ARG A 334 -4.36 16.71 -5.39
CA ARG A 334 -5.14 17.61 -4.53
C ARG A 334 -4.79 19.07 -4.70
N VAL A 335 -3.56 19.34 -5.05
CA VAL A 335 -3.07 20.72 -5.26
C VAL A 335 -2.67 20.95 -6.70
N ALA A 336 -2.67 22.20 -7.14
CA ALA A 336 -2.35 22.61 -8.50
C ALA A 336 -0.93 22.18 -8.92
N ALA A 337 -0.66 22.19 -10.21
CA ALA A 337 0.67 21.96 -10.77
C ALA A 337 1.71 22.87 -10.10
N GLY A 338 2.91 22.35 -9.90
CA GLY A 338 4.01 23.09 -9.23
C GLY A 338 4.04 22.99 -7.71
N HIS A 339 2.96 22.58 -7.04
CA HIS A 339 2.98 22.29 -5.60
C HIS A 339 3.28 20.80 -5.38
N PRO A 340 4.23 20.41 -4.50
CA PRO A 340 4.56 19.01 -4.32
C PRO A 340 3.49 18.25 -3.55
N GLU A 341 3.21 17.02 -3.97
CA GLU A 341 2.49 15.99 -3.20
C GLU A 341 3.38 14.76 -3.02
N GLY A 342 3.16 14.00 -1.94
CA GLY A 342 4.04 12.89 -1.60
C GLY A 342 3.35 11.73 -0.89
N PHE A 343 4.02 11.20 0.12
CA PHE A 343 3.68 9.95 0.79
C PHE A 343 2.29 9.95 1.44
N PHE A 344 1.92 11.03 2.13
CA PHE A 344 0.63 11.10 2.82
C PHE A 344 -0.54 11.25 1.86
N GLU A 345 -0.38 12.04 0.79
CA GLU A 345 -1.39 12.22 -0.25
C GLU A 345 -1.63 10.92 -1.02
N ALA A 346 -0.56 10.18 -1.34
CA ALA A 346 -0.66 8.87 -1.97
C ALA A 346 -1.39 7.87 -1.07
N PHE A 347 -1.10 7.87 0.23
CA PHE A 347 -1.79 7.04 1.21
C PHE A 347 -3.27 7.43 1.34
N ALA A 348 -3.57 8.74 1.35
CA ALA A 348 -4.93 9.26 1.38
C ALA A 348 -5.74 8.87 0.15
N ASN A 349 -5.11 8.75 -1.03
CA ASN A 349 -5.78 8.25 -2.24
C ASN A 349 -6.34 6.84 -2.04
N ILE A 350 -5.59 5.94 -1.40
CA ILE A 350 -6.08 4.59 -1.09
C ILE A 350 -7.30 4.64 -0.15
N TYR A 351 -7.27 5.52 0.85
CA TYR A 351 -8.41 5.71 1.77
C TYR A 351 -9.64 6.26 1.07
N THR A 352 -9.49 7.25 0.21
CA THR A 352 -10.61 7.83 -0.56
C THR A 352 -11.24 6.80 -1.48
N GLU A 353 -10.44 6.01 -2.19
CA GLU A 353 -10.92 4.94 -3.07
C GLU A 353 -11.58 3.79 -2.30
N PHE A 354 -11.06 3.48 -1.12
CA PHE A 354 -11.70 2.54 -0.20
C PHE A 354 -13.09 3.05 0.23
N ALA A 355 -13.21 4.34 0.56
CA ALA A 355 -14.50 4.96 0.89
C ALA A 355 -15.48 4.91 -0.28
N ASP A 356 -15.02 5.23 -1.49
CA ASP A 356 -15.82 5.17 -2.72
C ASP A 356 -16.31 3.75 -2.99
N SER A 357 -15.45 2.75 -2.79
CA SER A 357 -15.80 1.34 -2.96
C SER A 357 -16.84 0.87 -1.95
N ILE A 358 -16.76 1.33 -0.69
CA ILE A 358 -17.79 1.05 0.34
C ILE A 358 -19.12 1.69 -0.07
N GLN A 359 -19.12 2.96 -0.48
CA GLN A 359 -20.34 3.66 -0.90
C GLN A 359 -20.98 3.03 -2.14
N ALA A 360 -20.18 2.59 -3.12
CA ALA A 360 -20.67 1.87 -4.29
C ALA A 360 -21.27 0.51 -3.90
N ASN A 361 -20.61 -0.23 -2.98
CA ASN A 361 -21.11 -1.50 -2.47
C ASN A 361 -22.46 -1.35 -1.76
N LEU A 362 -22.60 -0.34 -0.90
CA LEU A 362 -23.88 -0.03 -0.22
C LEU A 362 -25.00 0.28 -1.20
N LYS A 363 -24.70 0.95 -2.33
CA LYS A 363 -25.66 1.26 -3.40
C LYS A 363 -25.84 0.10 -4.39
N LYS A 364 -25.17 -1.05 -4.18
CA LYS A 364 -25.16 -2.20 -5.10
C LYS A 364 -24.68 -1.86 -6.53
N ASN A 365 -23.90 -0.81 -6.67
CA ASN A 365 -23.31 -0.40 -7.95
C ASN A 365 -21.99 -1.14 -8.15
N LYS A 366 -21.77 -1.65 -9.37
CA LYS A 366 -20.45 -2.14 -9.76
C LYS A 366 -19.53 -0.93 -9.99
N LYS A 367 -18.37 -0.96 -9.33
CA LYS A 367 -17.29 0.01 -9.56
C LYS A 367 -15.99 -0.78 -9.70
N ASP A 368 -15.18 -0.42 -10.68
CA ASP A 368 -13.84 -0.98 -10.79
C ASP A 368 -13.02 -0.54 -9.57
N LEU A 369 -12.35 -1.50 -8.93
CA LEU A 369 -11.51 -1.24 -7.78
C LEU A 369 -10.20 -0.62 -8.26
N ILE A 370 -9.90 0.58 -7.79
CA ILE A 370 -8.67 1.30 -8.13
C ILE A 370 -7.60 1.06 -7.05
N HIS A 371 -8.03 0.92 -5.79
CA HIS A 371 -7.13 0.62 -4.68
C HIS A 371 -6.62 -0.82 -4.73
N PRO A 372 -5.44 -1.11 -4.16
CA PRO A 372 -4.97 -2.49 -3.99
C PRO A 372 -5.94 -3.33 -3.18
N THR A 373 -6.13 -4.58 -3.61
CA THR A 373 -7.15 -5.50 -3.10
C THR A 373 -6.56 -6.60 -2.24
N VAL A 374 -7.41 -7.46 -1.69
CA VAL A 374 -6.97 -8.68 -1.00
C VAL A 374 -6.20 -9.61 -1.95
N ASN A 375 -6.55 -9.66 -3.25
CA ASN A 375 -5.83 -10.47 -4.25
C ASN A 375 -4.39 -9.99 -4.43
N ASP A 376 -4.16 -8.67 -4.48
CA ASP A 376 -2.81 -8.11 -4.55
C ASP A 376 -1.97 -8.55 -3.35
N GLY A 377 -2.60 -8.61 -2.18
CA GLY A 377 -1.97 -9.13 -0.97
C GLY A 377 -1.63 -10.61 -1.06
N VAL A 378 -2.56 -11.46 -1.55
CA VAL A 378 -2.31 -12.90 -1.75
C VAL A 378 -1.14 -13.12 -2.68
N MET A 379 -1.11 -12.42 -3.81
CA MET A 379 -0.01 -12.53 -4.78
C MET A 379 1.31 -12.04 -4.19
N GLY A 380 1.29 -10.96 -3.38
CA GLY A 380 2.47 -10.49 -2.66
C GLY A 380 3.03 -11.54 -1.69
N ILE A 381 2.16 -12.20 -0.91
CA ILE A 381 2.61 -13.26 0.02
C ILE A 381 3.16 -14.47 -0.75
N LYS A 382 2.48 -14.93 -1.80
CA LYS A 382 3.00 -16.02 -2.66
C LYS A 382 4.39 -15.69 -3.24
N PHE A 383 4.57 -14.45 -3.71
CA PHE A 383 5.87 -13.98 -4.21
C PHE A 383 6.96 -14.05 -3.14
N ILE A 384 6.72 -13.54 -1.93
CA ILE A 384 7.68 -13.59 -0.81
C ILE A 384 8.12 -15.03 -0.54
N PHE A 385 7.17 -15.96 -0.46
CA PHE A 385 7.47 -17.37 -0.21
C PHE A 385 8.21 -18.04 -1.37
N ALA A 386 7.85 -17.73 -2.61
CA ALA A 386 8.53 -18.24 -3.79
C ALA A 386 9.96 -17.72 -3.90
N ALA A 387 10.19 -16.43 -3.66
CA ALA A 387 11.53 -15.82 -3.66
C ALA A 387 12.42 -16.41 -2.56
N LYS A 388 11.90 -16.54 -1.33
CA LYS A 388 12.67 -17.17 -0.24
C LYS A 388 12.98 -18.65 -0.52
N LYS A 389 12.03 -19.38 -1.09
CA LYS A 389 12.25 -20.78 -1.52
C LYS A 389 13.30 -20.87 -2.62
N SER A 390 13.29 -19.94 -3.59
CA SER A 390 14.29 -19.86 -4.64
C SER A 390 15.70 -19.68 -4.06
N SER A 391 15.86 -18.72 -3.16
CA SER A 391 17.13 -18.45 -2.48
C SER A 391 17.64 -19.67 -1.72
N ASN A 392 16.77 -20.37 -0.98
CA ASN A 392 17.13 -21.58 -0.24
C ASN A 392 17.51 -22.76 -1.14
N LEU A 393 17.21 -22.68 -2.43
CA LEU A 393 17.52 -23.68 -3.46
C LEU A 393 18.54 -23.16 -4.47
N ASN A 394 19.52 -22.36 -4.03
CA ASN A 394 20.59 -21.78 -4.85
C ASN A 394 20.03 -21.06 -6.09
N SER A 395 19.11 -20.13 -5.87
CA SER A 395 18.48 -19.29 -6.91
C SER A 395 17.75 -20.07 -8.02
N LYS A 396 17.24 -21.28 -7.71
CA LYS A 396 16.40 -22.05 -8.63
C LYS A 396 15.13 -21.29 -8.97
N TRP A 397 14.71 -21.31 -10.23
CA TRP A 397 13.43 -20.76 -10.67
C TRP A 397 12.24 -21.43 -9.97
N ILE A 398 11.40 -20.64 -9.33
CA ILE A 398 10.21 -21.09 -8.61
C ILE A 398 8.98 -20.42 -9.22
N LYS A 399 7.93 -21.20 -9.49
CA LYS A 399 6.60 -20.68 -9.90
C LYS A 399 5.88 -20.02 -8.74
N ILE A 400 5.11 -18.97 -9.04
CA ILE A 400 4.30 -18.22 -8.07
C ILE A 400 2.84 -18.68 -8.11
#